data_28422e214be1188152480963895a2086
#
_entry.id   28422e214be1188152480963895a2086
#
_cell.length_a   1.000
_cell.length_b   1.000
_cell.length_c   1.000
_cell.angle_alpha   90.00
_cell.angle_beta   90.00
_cell.angle_gamma   90.00
#
_symmetry.space_group_name_H-M   'P 1'
#
loop_
_entity.id
_entity.type
_entity.pdbx_description
1 polymer ?
#
loop_
_entity_poly.entity_id
_entity_poly.type
_entity_poly.pdbx_seq_one_letter_code
_entity_poly.pdbx_strand_id
1 'polypeptide(L)'
;EHIEKDEEEIKEATSKLNENGLLIIMVPAHQKIYSNLDKAVGHFRRYEIDFFKRDFKNLELSNVQFLDSMGYFLYYLNKFFFKKEIYPSKLKIFIWDKLFTPISVVADFILRYKFGKCILATYKKVN
;
A
#
# COMPACT_ATOMS: atom_id res chain seq x y z
N GLU A 1 -0.54 4.84 -7.03
CA GLU A 1 0.55 5.77 -6.71
C GLU A 1 1.27 6.32 -7.95
N HIS A 2 1.17 5.62 -9.09
CA HIS A 2 1.74 6.05 -10.39
C HIS A 2 0.77 6.87 -11.24
N ILE A 3 -0.46 7.08 -10.79
CA ILE A 3 -1.52 7.78 -11.51
C ILE A 3 -1.80 9.10 -10.80
N GLU A 4 -1.67 10.21 -11.53
CA GLU A 4 -1.90 11.53 -10.93
C GLU A 4 -3.37 11.75 -10.59
N LYS A 5 -4.29 11.30 -11.48
CA LYS A 5 -5.74 11.39 -11.34
C LYS A 5 -6.34 10.08 -10.85
N ASP A 6 -5.99 9.68 -9.65
CA ASP A 6 -6.33 8.40 -9.04
C ASP A 6 -7.83 8.18 -8.84
N GLU A 7 -8.60 9.23 -8.55
CA GLU A 7 -10.07 9.12 -8.41
C GLU A 7 -10.76 8.85 -9.76
N GLU A 8 -10.23 9.43 -10.87
CA GLU A 8 -10.73 9.12 -12.21
C GLU A 8 -10.46 7.66 -12.57
N GLU A 9 -9.28 7.14 -12.21
CA GLU A 9 -8.91 5.74 -12.42
C GLU A 9 -9.80 4.78 -11.62
N ILE A 10 -10.08 5.08 -10.35
CA ILE A 10 -11.02 4.28 -9.52
C ILE A 10 -12.41 4.25 -10.19
N LYS A 11 -12.89 5.39 -10.68
CA LYS A 11 -14.17 5.48 -11.39
C LYS A 11 -14.19 4.66 -12.67
N GLU A 12 -13.11 4.72 -13.46
CA GLU A 12 -12.99 3.94 -14.70
C GLU A 12 -12.93 2.43 -14.40
N ALA A 13 -12.11 2.01 -13.43
CA ALA A 13 -12.05 0.62 -12.99
C ALA A 13 -13.43 0.12 -12.51
N THR A 14 -14.15 0.94 -11.74
CA THR A 14 -15.50 0.61 -11.27
C THR A 14 -16.47 0.38 -12.42
N SER A 15 -16.37 1.17 -13.51
CA SER A 15 -17.24 1.05 -14.67
C SER A 15 -17.11 -0.30 -15.39
N LYS A 16 -15.91 -0.91 -15.31
CA LYS A 16 -15.58 -2.19 -15.95
C LYS A 16 -15.96 -3.42 -15.12
N LEU A 17 -16.32 -3.24 -13.85
CA LEU A 17 -16.74 -4.34 -13.00
C LEU A 17 -18.17 -4.78 -13.34
N ASN A 18 -18.42 -6.08 -13.22
CA ASN A 18 -19.78 -6.61 -13.17
C ASN A 18 -20.47 -6.25 -11.84
N GLU A 19 -21.80 -6.40 -11.79
CA GLU A 19 -22.55 -6.29 -10.52
C GLU A 19 -21.96 -7.26 -9.48
N ASN A 20 -21.83 -6.78 -8.26
CA ASN A 20 -21.17 -7.48 -7.14
C ASN A 20 -19.68 -7.82 -7.38
N GLY A 21 -19.06 -7.33 -8.46
CA GLY A 21 -17.62 -7.45 -8.70
C GLY A 21 -16.79 -6.77 -7.60
N LEU A 22 -15.57 -7.24 -7.40
CA LEU A 22 -14.66 -6.69 -6.40
C LEU A 22 -13.60 -5.80 -7.06
N LEU A 23 -13.36 -4.64 -6.48
CA LEU A 23 -12.21 -3.79 -6.75
C LEU A 23 -11.23 -3.92 -5.58
N ILE A 24 -10.04 -4.41 -5.87
CA ILE A 24 -8.97 -4.55 -4.87
C ILE A 24 -7.87 -3.56 -5.24
N ILE A 25 -7.54 -2.67 -4.31
CA ILE A 25 -6.51 -1.64 -4.48
C ILE A 25 -5.44 -1.87 -3.42
N MET A 26 -4.19 -2.01 -3.86
CA MET A 26 -3.04 -2.06 -2.96
C MET A 26 -2.06 -0.94 -3.32
N VAL A 27 -1.72 -0.10 -2.36
CA VAL A 27 -0.87 1.08 -2.55
C VAL A 27 0.08 1.29 -1.37
N PRO A 28 1.20 2.01 -1.54
CA PRO A 28 2.07 2.38 -0.44
C PRO A 28 1.37 3.36 0.51
N ALA A 29 1.51 3.10 1.81
CA ALA A 29 0.92 3.87 2.88
C ALA A 29 1.85 4.98 3.40
N HIS A 30 1.23 5.95 4.11
CA HIS A 30 1.87 7.00 4.89
C HIS A 30 2.70 7.99 4.07
N GLN A 31 2.07 9.09 3.66
CA GLN A 31 2.72 10.20 2.94
C GLN A 31 3.96 10.74 3.67
N LYS A 32 3.97 10.72 5.00
CA LYS A 32 5.11 11.17 5.83
C LYS A 32 6.41 10.38 5.61
N ILE A 33 6.31 9.17 5.06
CA ILE A 33 7.47 8.34 4.71
C ILE A 33 7.78 8.32 3.21
N TYR A 34 7.18 9.22 2.43
CA TYR A 34 7.56 9.43 1.03
C TYR A 34 9.05 9.74 0.93
N SER A 35 9.75 9.07 0.04
CA SER A 35 11.21 9.04 -0.02
C SER A 35 11.75 9.32 -1.42
N ASN A 36 13.08 9.47 -1.52
CA ASN A 36 13.74 9.57 -2.82
C ASN A 36 13.55 8.32 -3.69
N LEU A 37 13.35 7.15 -3.09
CA LEU A 37 13.01 5.94 -3.82
C LEU A 37 11.63 6.06 -4.46
N ASP A 38 10.61 6.53 -3.72
CA ASP A 38 9.28 6.75 -4.28
C ASP A 38 9.33 7.68 -5.50
N LYS A 39 10.07 8.78 -5.38
CA LYS A 39 10.28 9.72 -6.48
C LYS A 39 11.01 9.07 -7.67
N ALA A 40 12.04 8.26 -7.40
CA ALA A 40 12.84 7.62 -8.44
C ALA A 40 12.07 6.54 -9.22
N VAL A 41 11.10 5.87 -8.57
CA VAL A 41 10.22 4.90 -9.23
C VAL A 41 8.95 5.52 -9.81
N GLY A 42 8.78 6.84 -9.70
CA GLY A 42 7.69 7.59 -10.33
C GLY A 42 6.38 7.61 -9.54
N HIS A 43 6.44 7.44 -8.21
CA HIS A 43 5.27 7.62 -7.37
C HIS A 43 4.92 9.11 -7.25
N PHE A 44 3.68 9.46 -7.49
CA PHE A 44 3.15 10.80 -7.21
C PHE A 44 2.95 11.01 -5.71
N ARG A 45 2.51 9.96 -4.99
CA ARG A 45 2.14 10.03 -3.57
C ARG A 45 2.14 8.67 -2.90
N ARG A 46 2.07 8.71 -1.57
CA ARG A 46 1.62 7.61 -0.72
C ARG A 46 0.27 7.97 -0.12
N TYR A 47 -0.47 6.99 0.35
CA TYR A 47 -1.84 7.18 0.80
C TYR A 47 -1.98 7.09 2.31
N GLU A 48 -2.96 7.81 2.85
CA GLU A 48 -3.47 7.59 4.19
C GLU A 48 -4.73 6.72 4.12
N ILE A 49 -4.98 5.92 5.14
CA ILE A 49 -6.10 4.96 5.13
C ILE A 49 -7.47 5.64 4.97
N ASP A 50 -7.58 6.90 5.42
CA ASP A 50 -8.82 7.66 5.35
C ASP A 50 -9.20 8.05 3.92
N PHE A 51 -8.25 8.04 2.98
CA PHE A 51 -8.57 8.18 1.56
C PHE A 51 -9.55 7.10 1.10
N PHE A 52 -9.34 5.85 1.53
CA PHE A 52 -10.13 4.69 1.13
C PHE A 52 -11.43 4.51 1.93
N LYS A 53 -11.62 5.27 3.01
CA LYS A 53 -12.88 5.30 3.75
C LYS A 53 -13.90 6.32 3.21
N ARG A 54 -13.49 7.11 2.21
CA ARG A 54 -14.40 8.06 1.54
C ARG A 54 -15.40 7.30 0.67
N ASP A 55 -16.53 7.92 0.41
CA ASP A 55 -17.55 7.38 -0.49
C ASP A 55 -17.08 7.50 -1.94
N PHE A 56 -16.93 6.36 -2.60
CA PHE A 56 -16.77 6.28 -4.05
C PHE A 56 -18.07 5.82 -4.68
N LYS A 57 -18.51 6.52 -5.72
CA LYS A 57 -19.79 6.22 -6.39
C LYS A 57 -19.84 4.77 -6.86
N ASN A 58 -20.94 4.07 -6.53
CA ASN A 58 -21.19 2.67 -6.88
C ASN A 58 -20.18 1.66 -6.28
N LEU A 59 -19.47 2.03 -5.21
CA LEU A 59 -18.58 1.14 -4.48
C LEU A 59 -18.93 1.16 -2.99
N GLU A 60 -19.05 -0.02 -2.41
CA GLU A 60 -19.17 -0.22 -0.97
C GLU A 60 -17.85 -0.76 -0.43
N LEU A 61 -17.27 -0.08 0.57
CA LEU A 61 -16.05 -0.53 1.20
C LEU A 61 -16.30 -1.79 2.02
N SER A 62 -15.77 -2.92 1.56
CA SER A 62 -15.87 -4.21 2.25
C SER A 62 -14.81 -4.36 3.32
N ASN A 63 -13.56 -3.94 3.04
CA ASN A 63 -12.46 -4.01 3.97
C ASN A 63 -11.37 -3.00 3.61
N VAL A 64 -10.70 -2.46 4.63
CA VAL A 64 -9.45 -1.70 4.46
C VAL A 64 -8.50 -2.02 5.61
N GLN A 65 -7.26 -2.35 5.26
CA GLN A 65 -6.27 -2.78 6.24
C GLN A 65 -4.85 -2.41 5.80
N PHE A 66 -3.93 -2.39 6.76
CA PHE A 66 -2.51 -2.26 6.47
C PHE A 66 -1.87 -3.63 6.23
N LEU A 67 -0.81 -3.66 5.42
CA LEU A 67 0.05 -4.81 5.16
C LEU A 67 1.51 -4.39 5.29
N ASP A 68 2.38 -5.39 5.50
CA ASP A 68 3.83 -5.21 5.61
C ASP A 68 4.24 -4.36 6.82
N SER A 69 3.85 -4.83 8.01
CA SER A 69 4.22 -4.21 9.30
C SER A 69 5.73 -4.23 9.53
N MET A 70 6.44 -5.32 9.15
CA MET A 70 7.90 -5.38 9.24
C MET A 70 8.56 -4.36 8.31
N GLY A 71 8.02 -4.19 7.09
CA GLY A 71 8.47 -3.17 6.16
C GLY A 71 8.33 -1.75 6.72
N TYR A 72 7.25 -1.49 7.43
CA TYR A 72 7.05 -0.22 8.11
C TYR A 72 8.08 0.02 9.21
N PHE A 73 8.31 -0.98 10.07
CA PHE A 73 9.28 -0.92 11.15
C PHE A 73 10.72 -0.74 10.63
N LEU A 74 11.11 -1.54 9.64
CA LEU A 74 12.44 -1.47 9.03
C LEU A 74 12.69 -0.16 8.27
N TYR A 75 11.65 0.46 7.72
CA TYR A 75 11.78 1.79 7.14
C TYR A 75 12.27 2.81 8.15
N TYR A 76 11.70 2.80 9.36
CA TYR A 76 12.17 3.71 10.43
C TYR A 76 13.58 3.38 10.88
N LEU A 77 13.94 2.11 11.02
CA LEU A 77 15.31 1.72 11.33
C LEU A 77 16.29 2.18 10.24
N ASN A 78 15.95 1.99 8.96
CA ASN A 78 16.78 2.46 7.84
C ASN A 78 16.98 3.98 7.82
N LYS A 79 15.99 4.75 8.20
CA LYS A 79 16.09 6.21 8.27
C LYS A 79 17.21 6.65 9.23
N PHE A 80 17.47 5.88 10.29
CA PHE A 80 18.53 6.15 11.25
C PHE A 80 19.90 5.62 10.82
N PHE A 81 19.96 4.49 10.08
CA PHE A 81 21.20 3.75 9.83
C PHE A 81 21.72 3.84 8.39
N PHE A 82 20.90 4.08 7.36
CA PHE A 82 21.30 3.95 5.95
C PHE A 82 20.79 5.10 5.07
N LYS A 83 21.51 6.23 5.06
CA LYS A 83 21.10 7.44 4.34
C LYS A 83 21.50 7.52 2.85
N LYS A 84 22.26 6.57 2.27
CA LYS A 84 22.96 6.80 1.00
C LYS A 84 22.49 6.04 -0.23
N GLU A 85 21.75 4.95 -0.11
CA GLU A 85 21.37 4.15 -1.30
C GLU A 85 19.92 4.42 -1.70
N ILE A 86 19.71 4.81 -2.96
CA ILE A 86 18.36 5.00 -3.52
C ILE A 86 17.72 3.64 -3.79
N TYR A 87 18.46 2.71 -4.42
CA TYR A 87 17.96 1.38 -4.74
C TYR A 87 18.58 0.31 -3.84
N PRO A 88 17.79 -0.64 -3.31
CA PRO A 88 18.32 -1.74 -2.54
C PRO A 88 19.14 -2.69 -3.42
N SER A 89 20.24 -3.23 -2.88
CA SER A 89 21.03 -4.25 -3.57
C SER A 89 20.24 -5.57 -3.74
N LYS A 90 20.63 -6.41 -4.71
CA LYS A 90 20.01 -7.74 -4.93
C LYS A 90 20.00 -8.60 -3.67
N LEU A 91 21.05 -8.55 -2.87
CA LEU A 91 21.12 -9.28 -1.59
C LEU A 91 20.10 -8.76 -0.58
N LYS A 92 19.92 -7.44 -0.47
CA LYS A 92 18.90 -6.83 0.40
C LYS A 92 17.49 -7.25 -0.03
N ILE A 93 17.21 -7.28 -1.34
CA ILE A 93 15.93 -7.75 -1.89
C ILE A 93 15.72 -9.23 -1.53
N PHE A 94 16.72 -10.08 -1.75
CA PHE A 94 16.63 -11.51 -1.43
C PHE A 94 16.35 -11.78 0.06
N ILE A 95 17.06 -11.09 0.95
CA ILE A 95 16.84 -11.20 2.41
C ILE A 95 15.42 -10.71 2.74
N TRP A 96 14.96 -9.63 2.10
CA TRP A 96 13.62 -9.12 2.28
C TRP A 96 12.56 -10.17 1.94
N ASP A 97 12.64 -10.72 0.74
CA ASP A 97 11.65 -11.67 0.24
C ASP A 97 11.65 -12.99 1.04
N LYS A 98 12.85 -13.50 1.40
CA LYS A 98 12.95 -14.81 2.05
C LYS A 98 12.79 -14.79 3.56
N LEU A 99 13.11 -13.68 4.21
CA LEU A 99 13.08 -13.58 5.66
C LEU A 99 12.00 -12.61 6.16
N PHE A 100 12.03 -11.35 5.69
CA PHE A 100 11.15 -10.34 6.26
C PHE A 100 9.71 -10.44 5.76
N THR A 101 9.47 -10.83 4.52
CA THR A 101 8.10 -11.01 4.00
C THR A 101 7.32 -12.10 4.76
N PRO A 102 7.84 -13.33 4.98
CA PRO A 102 7.15 -14.32 5.81
C PRO A 102 6.90 -13.85 7.24
N ILE A 103 7.90 -13.19 7.86
CA ILE A 103 7.74 -12.63 9.21
C ILE A 103 6.65 -11.55 9.22
N SER A 104 6.61 -10.71 8.19
CA SER A 104 5.60 -9.66 8.07
C SER A 104 4.19 -10.23 8.01
N VAL A 105 3.97 -11.31 7.26
CA VAL A 105 2.66 -11.97 7.19
C VAL A 105 2.17 -12.41 8.58
N VAL A 106 3.04 -13.02 9.37
CA VAL A 106 2.72 -13.45 10.74
C VAL A 106 2.49 -12.24 11.65
N ALA A 107 3.36 -11.22 11.56
CA ALA A 107 3.25 -10.01 12.36
C ALA A 107 1.97 -9.23 12.02
N ASP A 108 1.61 -9.12 10.75
CA ASP A 108 0.38 -8.47 10.30
C ASP A 108 -0.86 -9.12 10.92
N PHE A 109 -0.90 -10.46 10.93
CA PHE A 109 -1.97 -11.20 11.58
C PHE A 109 -2.04 -10.93 13.10
N ILE A 110 -0.92 -10.98 13.82
CA ILE A 110 -0.83 -10.71 15.26
C ILE A 110 -1.25 -9.26 15.57
N LEU A 111 -0.81 -8.31 14.76
CA LEU A 111 -1.12 -6.88 14.88
C LEU A 111 -2.53 -6.53 14.35
N ARG A 112 -3.30 -7.54 13.91
CA ARG A 112 -4.65 -7.38 13.33
C ARG A 112 -4.69 -6.35 12.21
N TYR A 113 -3.62 -6.32 11.38
CA TYR A 113 -3.50 -5.44 10.21
C TYR A 113 -3.66 -3.93 10.50
N LYS A 114 -3.33 -3.51 11.74
CA LYS A 114 -3.46 -2.09 12.17
C LYS A 114 -2.29 -1.20 11.77
N PHE A 115 -1.17 -1.81 11.39
CA PHE A 115 0.06 -1.12 11.01
C PHE A 115 0.69 -1.80 9.82
N GLY A 116 1.27 -1.01 8.90
CA GLY A 116 1.98 -1.56 7.76
C GLY A 116 2.42 -0.48 6.79
N LYS A 117 3.27 -0.87 5.85
CA LYS A 117 3.83 0.02 4.84
C LYS A 117 2.93 0.18 3.61
N CYS A 118 1.97 -0.72 3.44
CA CYS A 118 0.99 -0.71 2.36
C CYS A 118 -0.44 -0.69 2.91
N ILE A 119 -1.38 -0.18 2.12
CA ILE A 119 -2.81 -0.27 2.35
C ILE A 119 -3.40 -1.23 1.33
N LEU A 120 -4.24 -2.14 1.79
CA LEU A 120 -5.11 -2.97 0.96
C LEU A 120 -6.55 -2.57 1.22
N ALA A 121 -7.22 -2.03 0.21
CA ALA A 121 -8.64 -1.69 0.24
C ALA A 121 -9.41 -2.62 -0.71
N THR A 122 -10.53 -3.14 -0.26
CA THR A 122 -11.42 -4.00 -1.03
C THR A 122 -12.81 -3.38 -1.06
N TYR A 123 -13.30 -3.16 -2.24
CA TYR A 123 -14.65 -2.64 -2.47
C TYR A 123 -15.48 -3.65 -3.25
N LYS A 124 -16.77 -3.63 -2.99
CA LYS A 124 -17.77 -4.35 -3.78
C LYS A 124 -18.54 -3.34 -4.62
N LYS A 125 -18.74 -3.65 -5.91
CA LYS A 125 -19.61 -2.83 -6.76
C LYS A 125 -21.06 -2.98 -6.32
N VAL A 126 -21.71 -1.86 -6.10
CA VAL A 126 -23.15 -1.73 -5.81
C VAL A 126 -23.83 -0.88 -6.88
N ASN A 127 -25.12 -1.00 -7.02
CA ASN A 127 -25.92 -0.26 -8.01
C ASN A 127 -26.11 1.19 -7.60
#